data_b0bfc18a377133df711729c917b81bd7
#
_entry.id   b0bfc18a377133df711729c917b81bd7
#
_cell.length_a   1.000
_cell.length_b   1.000
_cell.length_c   1.000
_cell.angle_alpha   90.00
_cell.angle_beta   90.00
_cell.angle_gamma   90.00
#
_symmetry.space_group_name_H-M   'P 1'
#
loop_
_entity.id
_entity.type
_entity.pdbx_description
1 polymer ?
#
loop_
_entity_poly.entity_id
_entity_poly.type
_entity_poly.pdbx_seq_one_letter_code
_entity_poly.pdbx_strand_id
1 'polypeptide(L)'
;MNEDPQEPDPSAPEPTEKRPRRGRRAVVIGCGALLAATVVAGSGYTVMTVNGADRDPGAPVWTLPDAAPTKKAPAAKATGLAQALVPFESDGWSRGPDIGEFGSDATLSGAEATALRKESLAGLPRSERKELEKEIDRRRITGIAMRNYAGTGAFTSDGTTGSATVTIVLARMENRSAVRSMAAGQNEFFEALDVFREGPRIKGHKDARCFRLPGESDDDLDMMFCAAHEGDVLVTATADGVRPFDTKGVSALLTEQLDRIAEPGRSV
;
A
#
# COMPACT_ATOMS: atom_id res chain seq x y z
N MET A 1 46.55 43.10 -61.40
CA MET A 1 47.30 44.35 -61.17
C MET A 1 46.83 44.89 -59.86
N ASN A 2 47.77 45.15 -58.99
CA ASN A 2 47.74 45.70 -57.65
C ASN A 2 47.39 44.68 -56.53
N GLU A 3 48.44 44.09 -56.05
CA GLU A 3 48.64 43.54 -54.75
C GLU A 3 48.67 44.69 -53.76
N ASP A 4 47.91 44.53 -52.66
CA ASP A 4 47.97 45.40 -51.50
C ASP A 4 48.65 44.64 -50.38
N PRO A 5 49.63 45.21 -49.66
CA PRO A 5 50.46 44.47 -48.71
C PRO A 5 49.75 44.34 -47.35
N GLN A 6 49.75 43.16 -46.84
CA GLN A 6 49.22 42.76 -45.53
C GLN A 6 50.15 43.27 -44.42
N GLU A 7 49.62 44.09 -43.56
CA GLU A 7 50.22 44.59 -42.31
C GLU A 7 50.39 43.51 -41.27
N PRO A 8 51.47 43.40 -40.47
CA PRO A 8 51.66 42.38 -39.47
C PRO A 8 50.94 42.71 -38.15
N ASP A 9 50.18 41.76 -37.67
CA ASP A 9 49.51 41.79 -36.43
C ASP A 9 50.50 41.64 -35.23
N PRO A 10 50.53 42.57 -34.25
CA PRO A 10 51.40 42.49 -33.09
C PRO A 10 50.64 41.89 -31.85
N SER A 11 50.54 40.57 -31.76
CA SER A 11 50.07 39.94 -30.53
C SER A 11 50.68 38.56 -30.39
N ALA A 12 51.96 38.50 -30.11
CA ALA A 12 52.59 37.32 -29.55
C ALA A 12 52.42 37.34 -28.04
N PRO A 13 51.83 36.32 -27.41
CA PRO A 13 51.80 36.24 -25.94
C PRO A 13 53.16 35.83 -25.36
N GLU A 14 53.59 36.61 -24.37
CA GLU A 14 54.81 36.36 -23.58
C GLU A 14 54.79 34.97 -22.91
N PRO A 15 55.94 34.34 -22.76
CA PRO A 15 56.05 33.02 -22.10
C PRO A 15 55.85 33.15 -20.61
N THR A 16 54.73 32.63 -20.11
CA THR A 16 54.42 32.52 -18.68
C THR A 16 55.40 31.57 -18.03
N GLU A 17 56.14 32.05 -17.08
CA GLU A 17 57.07 31.36 -16.20
C GLU A 17 56.39 30.19 -15.48
N LYS A 18 56.83 28.97 -15.70
CA LYS A 18 56.37 27.75 -15.03
C LYS A 18 56.87 27.74 -13.60
N ARG A 19 56.04 28.17 -12.62
CA ARG A 19 56.27 27.96 -11.21
C ARG A 19 56.47 26.46 -10.88
N PRO A 20 57.38 26.11 -10.01
CA PRO A 20 57.77 24.71 -9.78
C PRO A 20 56.64 23.90 -9.15
N ARG A 21 56.25 22.82 -9.84
CA ARG A 21 55.21 21.84 -9.45
C ARG A 21 55.46 21.06 -8.15
N ARG A 22 56.55 21.33 -7.42
CA ARG A 22 56.92 20.58 -6.20
C ARG A 22 56.01 20.80 -5.03
N GLY A 23 55.48 22.03 -4.81
CA GLY A 23 54.59 22.35 -3.69
C GLY A 23 53.22 21.66 -3.80
N ARG A 24 52.68 21.55 -5.00
CA ARG A 24 51.35 20.99 -5.26
C ARG A 24 51.33 19.46 -5.05
N ARG A 25 52.42 18.75 -5.36
CA ARG A 25 52.58 17.32 -5.09
C ARG A 25 52.67 17.04 -3.60
N ALA A 26 53.39 17.84 -2.85
CA ALA A 26 53.49 17.67 -1.39
C ALA A 26 52.16 17.89 -0.67
N VAL A 27 51.34 18.84 -1.11
CA VAL A 27 50.01 19.10 -0.57
C VAL A 27 49.05 17.92 -0.89
N VAL A 28 49.06 17.41 -2.12
CA VAL A 28 48.20 16.26 -2.51
C VAL A 28 48.60 15.00 -1.76
N ILE A 29 49.89 14.74 -1.57
CA ILE A 29 50.37 13.59 -0.78
C ILE A 29 49.98 13.77 0.69
N GLY A 30 50.12 14.98 1.28
CA GLY A 30 49.74 15.29 2.65
C GLY A 30 48.25 15.11 2.90
N CYS A 31 47.40 15.62 2.00
CA CYS A 31 45.93 15.44 2.09
C CYS A 31 45.55 13.96 1.92
N GLY A 32 46.19 13.22 1.01
CA GLY A 32 45.93 11.80 0.83
C GLY A 32 46.29 10.96 2.04
N ALA A 33 47.43 11.27 2.68
CA ALA A 33 47.85 10.59 3.91
C ALA A 33 46.93 10.88 5.10
N LEU A 34 46.45 12.12 5.22
CA LEU A 34 45.48 12.50 6.25
C LEU A 34 44.14 11.78 6.06
N LEU A 35 43.63 11.71 4.85
CA LEU A 35 42.41 10.98 4.54
C LEU A 35 42.55 9.48 4.81
N ALA A 36 43.66 8.88 4.41
CA ALA A 36 43.92 7.47 4.70
C ALA A 36 44.01 7.20 6.23
N ALA A 37 44.67 8.08 6.96
CA ALA A 37 44.76 7.96 8.43
C ALA A 37 43.39 8.10 9.11
N THR A 38 42.53 9.00 8.67
CA THR A 38 41.17 9.16 9.21
C THR A 38 40.27 7.95 8.90
N VAL A 39 40.40 7.38 7.70
CA VAL A 39 39.65 6.16 7.32
C VAL A 39 40.11 4.98 8.15
N VAL A 40 41.41 4.77 8.33
CA VAL A 40 41.96 3.66 9.14
C VAL A 40 41.61 3.84 10.62
N ALA A 41 41.74 5.06 11.16
CA ALA A 41 41.38 5.32 12.55
C ALA A 41 39.84 5.17 12.76
N GLY A 42 39.02 5.66 11.84
CA GLY A 42 37.57 5.53 11.89
C GLY A 42 37.13 4.08 11.78
N SER A 43 37.68 3.32 10.85
CA SER A 43 37.37 1.90 10.70
C SER A 43 37.83 1.09 11.92
N GLY A 44 39.04 1.36 12.43
CA GLY A 44 39.57 0.71 13.64
C GLY A 44 38.69 0.99 14.86
N TYR A 45 38.28 2.24 15.05
CA TYR A 45 37.36 2.63 16.12
C TYR A 45 36.00 1.93 16.00
N THR A 46 35.44 1.90 14.78
CA THR A 46 34.14 1.23 14.54
C THR A 46 34.23 -0.28 14.83
N VAL A 47 35.29 -0.95 14.35
CA VAL A 47 35.51 -2.38 14.61
C VAL A 47 35.66 -2.65 16.12
N MET A 48 36.43 -1.81 16.82
CA MET A 48 36.62 -1.95 18.26
C MET A 48 35.32 -1.73 19.04
N THR A 49 34.54 -0.72 18.66
CA THR A 49 33.24 -0.41 19.29
C THR A 49 32.22 -1.51 19.01
N VAL A 50 32.16 -2.01 17.78
CA VAL A 50 31.23 -3.08 17.41
C VAL A 50 31.60 -4.42 18.04
N ASN A 51 32.90 -4.75 18.13
CA ASN A 51 33.35 -5.97 18.78
C ASN A 51 33.27 -5.93 20.30
N GLY A 52 33.36 -4.73 20.90
CA GLY A 52 33.22 -4.53 22.34
C GLY A 52 31.76 -4.23 22.78
N ALA A 53 30.84 -4.08 21.82
CA ALA A 53 29.44 -3.87 22.16
C ALA A 53 28.85 -5.16 22.76
N ASP A 54 28.24 -5.01 23.91
CA ASP A 54 27.44 -6.08 24.51
C ASP A 54 26.26 -6.40 23.56
N ARG A 55 26.31 -7.60 22.98
CA ARG A 55 25.30 -8.10 22.05
C ARG A 55 24.29 -9.01 22.73
N ASP A 56 24.38 -9.12 24.06
CA ASP A 56 23.35 -9.82 24.80
C ASP A 56 22.08 -8.93 24.81
N PRO A 57 21.02 -9.30 24.10
CA PRO A 57 19.78 -8.53 24.10
C PRO A 57 19.09 -8.52 25.47
N GLY A 58 19.67 -9.17 26.47
CA GLY A 58 19.03 -9.44 27.73
C GLY A 58 17.86 -10.41 27.62
N ALA A 59 17.30 -10.79 28.72
CA ALA A 59 16.03 -11.53 28.71
C ALA A 59 14.94 -10.63 28.12
N PRO A 60 14.08 -11.15 27.22
CA PRO A 60 13.01 -10.36 26.63
C PRO A 60 12.14 -9.77 27.76
N VAL A 61 12.15 -8.44 27.85
CA VAL A 61 11.35 -7.71 28.86
C VAL A 61 9.87 -7.74 28.49
N TRP A 62 9.58 -8.06 27.21
CA TRP A 62 8.22 -8.19 26.75
C TRP A 62 7.70 -9.59 27.03
N THR A 63 6.77 -9.68 27.95
CA THR A 63 5.93 -10.87 28.13
C THR A 63 4.65 -10.67 27.34
N LEU A 64 4.26 -11.71 26.55
CA LEU A 64 2.89 -11.71 25.99
C LEU A 64 1.94 -11.35 27.14
N PRO A 65 1.04 -10.36 26.95
CA PRO A 65 -0.05 -10.20 27.90
C PRO A 65 -0.70 -11.57 28.06
N ASP A 66 -0.83 -12.04 29.32
CA ASP A 66 -1.61 -13.24 29.58
C ASP A 66 -2.89 -13.08 28.78
N ALA A 67 -3.19 -14.05 27.92
CA ALA A 67 -4.43 -14.04 27.17
C ALA A 67 -5.52 -13.91 28.23
N ALA A 68 -5.91 -12.67 28.51
CA ALA A 68 -7.08 -12.43 29.34
C ALA A 68 -8.14 -13.34 28.74
N PRO A 69 -8.82 -14.20 29.54
CA PRO A 69 -9.84 -15.07 29.01
C PRO A 69 -10.73 -14.14 28.20
N THR A 70 -10.58 -14.18 26.90
CA THR A 70 -11.45 -13.46 25.98
C THR A 70 -12.81 -14.02 26.39
N LYS A 71 -13.50 -13.29 27.28
CA LYS A 71 -14.95 -13.45 27.35
C LYS A 71 -15.32 -13.28 25.90
N LYS A 72 -15.57 -14.41 25.22
CA LYS A 72 -16.21 -14.42 23.91
C LYS A 72 -17.40 -13.49 24.14
N ALA A 73 -17.22 -12.21 23.76
CA ALA A 73 -18.34 -11.29 23.77
C ALA A 73 -19.39 -12.07 22.98
N PRO A 74 -20.60 -12.30 23.53
CA PRO A 74 -21.61 -13.05 22.80
C PRO A 74 -21.64 -12.38 21.44
N ALA A 75 -21.43 -13.18 20.38
CA ALA A 75 -21.31 -12.66 19.03
C ALA A 75 -22.50 -11.71 18.85
N ALA A 76 -22.22 -10.41 18.97
CA ALA A 76 -23.27 -9.41 18.84
C ALA A 76 -23.86 -9.71 17.49
N LYS A 77 -25.18 -10.05 17.45
CA LYS A 77 -25.83 -10.39 16.19
C LYS A 77 -25.50 -9.25 15.25
N ALA A 78 -24.70 -9.56 14.22
CA ALA A 78 -24.28 -8.57 13.26
C ALA A 78 -25.53 -7.79 12.83
N THR A 79 -25.51 -6.48 12.95
CA THR A 79 -26.66 -5.64 12.64
C THR A 79 -26.31 -4.70 11.49
N GLY A 80 -27.28 -4.38 10.68
CA GLY A 80 -27.08 -3.41 9.60
C GLY A 80 -26.09 -3.86 8.53
N LEU A 81 -25.08 -3.04 8.23
CA LEU A 81 -24.13 -3.28 7.12
C LEU A 81 -23.24 -4.52 7.34
N ALA A 82 -22.93 -4.87 8.60
CA ALA A 82 -22.13 -6.06 8.91
C ALA A 82 -22.83 -7.38 8.54
N GLN A 83 -24.16 -7.41 8.49
CA GLN A 83 -24.91 -8.59 8.04
C GLN A 83 -24.76 -8.84 6.53
N ALA A 84 -24.46 -7.81 5.78
CA ALA A 84 -24.24 -7.91 4.34
C ALA A 84 -22.86 -8.52 4.01
N LEU A 85 -21.90 -8.54 4.96
CA LEU A 85 -20.62 -9.21 4.74
C LEU A 85 -20.81 -10.73 4.65
N VAL A 86 -20.08 -11.38 3.75
CA VAL A 86 -20.04 -12.83 3.64
C VAL A 86 -19.64 -13.42 4.99
N PRO A 87 -20.34 -14.44 5.53
CA PRO A 87 -19.96 -15.06 6.79
C PRO A 87 -18.59 -15.72 6.69
N PHE A 88 -17.87 -15.82 7.79
CA PHE A 88 -16.73 -16.73 7.87
C PHE A 88 -17.18 -18.17 7.68
N GLU A 89 -16.28 -19.03 7.23
CA GLU A 89 -16.50 -20.46 6.90
C GLU A 89 -17.39 -20.67 5.65
N SER A 90 -17.70 -19.60 4.90
CA SER A 90 -18.33 -19.71 3.59
C SER A 90 -17.28 -20.08 2.54
N ASP A 91 -17.55 -21.13 1.75
CA ASP A 91 -16.71 -21.57 0.62
C ASP A 91 -15.19 -21.64 0.92
N GLY A 92 -14.84 -22.04 2.16
CA GLY A 92 -13.44 -22.19 2.60
C GLY A 92 -12.74 -20.89 2.98
N TRP A 93 -13.45 -19.78 3.08
CA TRP A 93 -12.92 -18.51 3.58
C TRP A 93 -13.06 -18.44 5.09
N SER A 94 -11.97 -18.65 5.80
CA SER A 94 -11.89 -18.52 7.25
C SER A 94 -11.58 -17.07 7.67
N ARG A 95 -11.52 -16.85 8.98
CA ARG A 95 -11.11 -15.56 9.53
C ARG A 95 -9.67 -15.25 9.15
N GLY A 96 -9.45 -14.10 8.53
CA GLY A 96 -8.15 -13.58 8.14
C GLY A 96 -7.44 -12.78 9.24
N PRO A 97 -6.26 -12.23 8.93
CA PRO A 97 -5.51 -11.37 9.83
C PRO A 97 -6.27 -10.08 10.17
N ASP A 98 -5.78 -9.40 11.19
CA ASP A 98 -6.35 -8.13 11.63
C ASP A 98 -6.16 -7.01 10.60
N ILE A 99 -7.17 -6.19 10.43
CA ILE A 99 -7.14 -4.96 9.62
C ILE A 99 -6.64 -3.83 10.52
N GLY A 100 -5.32 -3.75 10.69
CA GLY A 100 -4.71 -2.81 11.62
C GLY A 100 -5.27 -2.95 13.04
N GLU A 101 -5.69 -1.85 13.62
CA GLU A 101 -6.25 -1.77 14.98
C GLU A 101 -7.71 -2.27 15.10
N PHE A 102 -8.38 -2.53 13.98
CA PHE A 102 -9.80 -2.87 13.97
C PHE A 102 -10.09 -4.37 14.13
N GLY A 103 -9.06 -5.21 14.17
CA GLY A 103 -9.24 -6.65 14.10
C GLY A 103 -9.69 -7.12 12.73
N SER A 104 -10.01 -8.40 12.61
CA SER A 104 -10.38 -9.00 11.32
C SER A 104 -11.84 -8.78 10.89
N ASP A 105 -12.66 -8.20 11.77
CA ASP A 105 -14.09 -7.94 11.53
C ASP A 105 -14.52 -6.71 12.34
N ALA A 106 -14.86 -5.62 11.67
CA ALA A 106 -15.20 -4.37 12.33
C ALA A 106 -16.31 -3.61 11.63
N THR A 107 -16.98 -2.76 12.41
CA THR A 107 -17.96 -1.82 11.93
C THR A 107 -17.70 -0.44 12.52
N LEU A 108 -17.85 0.58 11.70
CA LEU A 108 -17.78 1.98 12.11
C LEU A 108 -19.09 2.68 11.78
N SER A 109 -19.58 3.49 12.70
CA SER A 109 -20.64 4.43 12.40
C SER A 109 -20.17 5.48 11.38
N GLY A 110 -21.10 6.21 10.77
CA GLY A 110 -20.74 7.29 9.86
C GLY A 110 -19.90 8.38 10.52
N ALA A 111 -20.14 8.66 11.80
CA ALA A 111 -19.37 9.64 12.57
C ALA A 111 -17.92 9.16 12.79
N GLU A 112 -17.72 7.90 13.22
CA GLU A 112 -16.39 7.30 13.41
C GLU A 112 -15.62 7.21 12.08
N ALA A 113 -16.26 6.75 11.02
CA ALA A 113 -15.66 6.66 9.70
C ALA A 113 -15.23 8.03 9.15
N THR A 114 -16.04 9.07 9.40
CA THR A 114 -15.74 10.46 9.02
C THR A 114 -14.57 11.01 9.84
N ALA A 115 -14.56 10.78 11.16
CA ALA A 115 -13.48 11.19 12.06
C ALA A 115 -12.14 10.55 11.66
N LEU A 116 -12.11 9.25 11.44
CA LEU A 116 -10.92 8.51 11.01
C LEU A 116 -10.34 9.04 9.69
N ARG A 117 -11.21 9.33 8.71
CA ARG A 117 -10.77 9.91 7.44
C ARG A 117 -10.22 11.33 7.59
N LYS A 118 -10.78 12.14 8.49
CA LYS A 118 -10.25 13.47 8.78
C LYS A 118 -8.92 13.39 9.53
N GLU A 119 -8.77 12.44 10.43
CA GLU A 119 -7.52 12.20 11.15
C GLU A 119 -6.38 11.84 10.20
N SER A 120 -6.63 11.02 9.18
CA SER A 120 -5.61 10.69 8.17
C SER A 120 -5.06 11.90 7.40
N LEU A 121 -5.75 13.04 7.44
CA LEU A 121 -5.32 14.30 6.83
C LEU A 121 -4.45 15.17 7.76
N ALA A 122 -4.17 14.74 8.99
CA ALA A 122 -3.48 15.55 10.01
C ALA A 122 -2.09 16.06 9.58
N GLY A 123 -1.40 15.29 8.73
CA GLY A 123 -0.08 15.66 8.18
C GLY A 123 -0.10 16.68 7.03
N LEU A 124 -1.28 17.05 6.52
CA LEU A 124 -1.39 17.96 5.39
C LEU A 124 -1.39 19.44 5.83
N PRO A 125 -0.95 20.37 4.95
CA PRO A 125 -1.08 21.80 5.16
C PRO A 125 -2.54 22.19 5.43
N ARG A 126 -2.73 23.17 6.32
CA ARG A 126 -4.07 23.55 6.81
C ARG A 126 -5.10 23.90 5.71
N SER A 127 -4.65 24.55 4.63
CA SER A 127 -5.52 24.90 3.49
C SER A 127 -6.04 23.67 2.75
N GLU A 128 -5.14 22.75 2.41
CA GLU A 128 -5.46 21.51 1.71
C GLU A 128 -6.34 20.60 2.55
N ARG A 129 -5.98 20.44 3.84
CA ARG A 129 -6.76 19.65 4.79
C ARG A 129 -8.21 20.14 4.86
N LYS A 130 -8.43 21.46 4.96
CA LYS A 130 -9.77 22.04 5.06
C LYS A 130 -10.63 21.75 3.81
N GLU A 131 -10.04 21.76 2.63
CA GLU A 131 -10.80 21.44 1.41
C GLU A 131 -11.13 19.94 1.33
N LEU A 132 -10.19 19.07 1.71
CA LEU A 132 -10.42 17.63 1.76
C LEU A 132 -11.43 17.23 2.85
N GLU A 133 -11.42 17.90 4.02
CA GLU A 133 -12.42 17.70 5.07
C GLU A 133 -13.83 18.01 4.57
N LYS A 134 -14.00 19.11 3.83
CA LYS A 134 -15.30 19.44 3.21
C LYS A 134 -15.75 18.39 2.21
N GLU A 135 -14.82 17.84 1.45
CA GLU A 135 -15.12 16.77 0.50
C GLU A 135 -15.53 15.49 1.22
N ILE A 136 -14.86 15.15 2.32
CA ILE A 136 -15.24 14.02 3.18
C ILE A 136 -16.67 14.23 3.71
N ASP A 137 -16.99 15.42 4.21
CA ASP A 137 -18.32 15.73 4.73
C ASP A 137 -19.42 15.66 3.64
N ARG A 138 -19.11 16.03 2.42
CA ARG A 138 -20.06 15.94 1.28
C ARG A 138 -20.43 14.51 0.93
N ARG A 139 -19.53 13.56 1.16
CA ARG A 139 -19.74 12.14 0.82
C ARG A 139 -20.78 11.47 1.70
N ARG A 140 -21.05 12.01 2.89
CA ARG A 140 -22.07 11.54 3.83
C ARG A 140 -22.09 10.03 4.03
N ILE A 141 -20.95 9.52 4.49
CA ILE A 141 -20.84 8.11 4.84
C ILE A 141 -21.70 7.85 6.07
N THR A 142 -22.60 6.88 5.98
CA THR A 142 -23.51 6.51 7.06
C THR A 142 -23.01 5.32 7.88
N GLY A 143 -22.06 4.55 7.35
CA GLY A 143 -21.41 3.46 8.05
C GLY A 143 -20.40 2.73 7.18
N ILE A 144 -19.47 2.07 7.83
CA ILE A 144 -18.50 1.16 7.22
C ILE A 144 -18.61 -0.19 7.92
N ALA A 145 -18.53 -1.29 7.16
CA ALA A 145 -18.28 -2.62 7.68
C ALA A 145 -17.09 -3.21 6.91
N MET A 146 -16.19 -3.86 7.62
CA MET A 146 -15.00 -4.44 7.01
C MET A 146 -14.73 -5.81 7.58
N ARG A 147 -14.22 -6.71 6.74
CA ARG A 147 -13.87 -8.08 7.11
C ARG A 147 -12.68 -8.55 6.32
N ASN A 148 -11.75 -9.23 7.01
CA ASN A 148 -10.63 -9.88 6.36
C ASN A 148 -10.83 -11.39 6.41
N TYR A 149 -10.65 -12.01 5.26
CA TYR A 149 -10.77 -13.43 5.03
C TYR A 149 -9.40 -14.03 4.72
N ALA A 150 -9.18 -15.26 5.14
CA ALA A 150 -8.05 -16.07 4.74
C ALA A 150 -8.55 -17.33 4.04
N GLY A 151 -8.05 -17.55 2.82
CA GLY A 151 -8.25 -18.77 2.06
C GLY A 151 -6.95 -19.57 2.00
N THR A 152 -7.01 -20.85 2.32
CA THR A 152 -5.89 -21.77 2.13
C THR A 152 -6.25 -22.73 1.00
N GLY A 153 -5.39 -22.81 0.00
CA GLY A 153 -5.22 -23.79 -1.07
C GLY A 153 -6.27 -24.79 -1.53
N ALA A 154 -7.44 -24.82 -0.88
CA ALA A 154 -8.57 -25.66 -1.32
C ALA A 154 -9.17 -25.19 -2.65
N PHE A 155 -8.74 -24.03 -3.13
CA PHE A 155 -9.31 -23.36 -4.30
C PHE A 155 -8.48 -23.50 -5.59
N THR A 156 -7.31 -24.11 -5.51
CA THR A 156 -6.52 -24.34 -6.73
C THR A 156 -6.96 -25.62 -7.39
N SER A 157 -7.60 -25.50 -8.53
CA SER A 157 -8.07 -26.65 -9.35
C SER A 157 -6.93 -27.52 -9.90
N ASP A 158 -5.70 -27.12 -9.75
CA ASP A 158 -4.48 -27.77 -10.24
C ASP A 158 -3.58 -28.36 -9.14
N GLY A 159 -4.06 -28.36 -7.88
CA GLY A 159 -3.33 -28.95 -6.74
C GLY A 159 -2.18 -28.11 -6.19
N THR A 160 -1.99 -26.89 -6.65
CA THR A 160 -1.04 -25.93 -6.04
C THR A 160 -1.67 -25.25 -4.84
N THR A 161 -0.98 -25.27 -3.71
CA THR A 161 -1.43 -24.64 -2.46
C THR A 161 -1.05 -23.17 -2.47
N GLY A 162 -1.91 -22.32 -3.01
CA GLY A 162 -1.82 -20.87 -2.80
C GLY A 162 -2.53 -20.47 -1.51
N SER A 163 -2.01 -19.50 -0.77
CA SER A 163 -2.73 -18.84 0.30
C SER A 163 -3.01 -17.41 -0.11
N ALA A 164 -4.21 -16.94 0.21
CA ALA A 164 -4.61 -15.57 -0.05
C ALA A 164 -5.36 -14.99 1.15
N THR A 165 -5.22 -13.68 1.34
CA THR A 165 -6.07 -12.90 2.25
C THR A 165 -6.89 -11.93 1.44
N VAL A 166 -8.13 -11.69 1.85
CA VAL A 166 -9.03 -10.76 1.17
C VAL A 166 -9.67 -9.83 2.19
N THR A 167 -9.38 -8.55 2.09
CA THR A 167 -10.07 -7.53 2.87
C THR A 167 -11.22 -6.97 2.05
N ILE A 168 -12.45 -7.13 2.52
CA ILE A 168 -13.64 -6.51 1.96
C ILE A 168 -14.07 -5.37 2.86
N VAL A 169 -14.28 -4.20 2.26
CA VAL A 169 -14.80 -3.00 2.93
C VAL A 169 -16.07 -2.56 2.23
N LEU A 170 -17.14 -2.47 3.00
CA LEU A 170 -18.43 -1.93 2.59
C LEU A 170 -18.58 -0.52 3.17
N ALA A 171 -18.81 0.47 2.34
CA ALA A 171 -19.10 1.84 2.79
C ALA A 171 -20.48 2.25 2.29
N ARG A 172 -21.42 2.45 3.23
CA ARG A 172 -22.75 2.95 2.91
C ARG A 172 -22.76 4.47 2.90
N MET A 173 -23.41 5.05 1.92
CA MET A 173 -23.57 6.50 1.77
C MET A 173 -25.03 6.88 1.55
N GLU A 174 -25.38 8.11 1.91
CA GLU A 174 -26.75 8.61 1.68
C GLU A 174 -27.09 8.74 0.17
N ASN A 175 -26.09 8.97 -0.66
CA ASN A 175 -26.29 9.28 -2.07
C ASN A 175 -25.74 8.19 -3.00
N ARG A 176 -26.64 7.47 -3.66
CA ARG A 176 -26.29 6.42 -4.65
C ARG A 176 -25.46 6.95 -5.82
N SER A 177 -25.65 8.19 -6.24
CA SER A 177 -24.83 8.75 -7.32
C SER A 177 -23.39 9.00 -6.86
N ALA A 178 -23.18 9.39 -5.60
CA ALA A 178 -21.85 9.52 -5.01
C ALA A 178 -21.13 8.18 -4.93
N VAL A 179 -21.84 7.12 -4.52
CA VAL A 179 -21.30 5.73 -4.50
C VAL A 179 -20.84 5.31 -5.88
N ARG A 180 -21.71 5.50 -6.88
CA ARG A 180 -21.37 5.16 -8.28
C ARG A 180 -20.17 5.94 -8.80
N SER A 181 -20.15 7.26 -8.55
CA SER A 181 -19.02 8.10 -8.97
C SER A 181 -17.72 7.72 -8.27
N MET A 182 -17.77 7.29 -7.00
CA MET A 182 -16.57 6.82 -6.29
C MET A 182 -16.07 5.49 -6.85
N ALA A 183 -16.94 4.53 -7.10
CA ALA A 183 -16.55 3.26 -7.71
C ALA A 183 -15.96 3.49 -9.11
N ALA A 184 -16.60 4.31 -9.94
CA ALA A 184 -16.09 4.67 -11.25
C ALA A 184 -14.74 5.38 -11.17
N GLY A 185 -14.59 6.37 -10.29
CA GLY A 185 -13.33 7.10 -10.12
C GLY A 185 -12.18 6.21 -9.62
N GLN A 186 -12.44 5.24 -8.75
CA GLN A 186 -11.44 4.25 -8.35
C GLN A 186 -11.01 3.38 -9.55
N ASN A 187 -11.96 2.92 -10.33
CA ASN A 187 -11.70 2.11 -11.51
C ASN A 187 -10.91 2.90 -12.57
N GLU A 188 -11.34 4.12 -12.88
CA GLU A 188 -10.67 5.04 -13.79
C GLU A 188 -9.25 5.38 -13.34
N PHE A 189 -9.03 5.54 -12.03
CA PHE A 189 -7.71 5.79 -11.47
C PHE A 189 -6.74 4.62 -11.76
N PHE A 190 -7.14 3.38 -11.48
CA PHE A 190 -6.30 2.22 -11.75
C PHE A 190 -6.09 1.99 -13.25
N GLU A 191 -7.10 2.26 -14.07
CA GLU A 191 -7.00 2.18 -15.53
C GLU A 191 -6.03 3.23 -16.09
N ALA A 192 -6.09 4.48 -15.58
CA ALA A 192 -5.22 5.58 -16.01
C ALA A 192 -3.75 5.39 -15.65
N LEU A 193 -3.44 4.59 -14.63
CA LEU A 193 -2.06 4.27 -14.27
C LEU A 193 -1.36 3.37 -15.30
N ASP A 194 -2.12 2.63 -16.12
CA ASP A 194 -1.65 1.76 -17.22
C ASP A 194 -0.50 0.79 -16.88
N VAL A 195 -0.30 0.54 -15.58
CA VAL A 195 0.70 -0.42 -15.07
C VAL A 195 0.06 -1.68 -14.54
N PHE A 196 -1.24 -1.64 -14.26
CA PHE A 196 -2.00 -2.77 -13.74
C PHE A 196 -2.60 -3.61 -14.86
N ARG A 197 -2.60 -4.93 -14.67
CA ARG A 197 -3.31 -5.84 -15.55
C ARG A 197 -4.80 -5.87 -15.21
N GLU A 198 -5.66 -6.03 -16.23
CA GLU A 198 -7.08 -6.27 -15.98
C GLU A 198 -7.26 -7.59 -15.21
N GLY A 199 -8.06 -7.53 -14.14
CA GLY A 199 -8.42 -8.69 -13.32
C GLY A 199 -9.62 -9.44 -13.88
N PRO A 200 -10.12 -10.46 -13.14
CA PRO A 200 -11.28 -11.23 -13.56
C PRO A 200 -12.54 -10.35 -13.56
N ARG A 201 -13.46 -10.67 -14.47
CA ARG A 201 -14.80 -10.09 -14.46
C ARG A 201 -15.64 -10.75 -13.37
N ILE A 202 -16.41 -9.94 -12.66
CA ILE A 202 -17.30 -10.43 -11.61
C ILE A 202 -18.64 -10.79 -12.22
N LYS A 203 -19.01 -12.06 -12.07
CA LYS A 203 -20.22 -12.61 -12.69
C LYS A 203 -21.48 -11.90 -12.18
N GLY A 204 -22.32 -11.43 -13.09
CA GLY A 204 -23.55 -10.72 -12.74
C GLY A 204 -23.38 -9.23 -12.44
N HIS A 205 -22.17 -8.75 -12.17
CA HIS A 205 -21.87 -7.37 -11.75
C HIS A 205 -20.90 -6.69 -12.73
N LYS A 206 -21.45 -6.23 -13.85
CA LYS A 206 -20.68 -5.65 -14.97
C LYS A 206 -19.92 -4.36 -14.59
N ASP A 207 -20.38 -3.64 -13.58
CA ASP A 207 -19.77 -2.38 -13.10
C ASP A 207 -18.66 -2.63 -12.09
N ALA A 208 -18.48 -3.88 -11.65
CA ALA A 208 -17.36 -4.30 -10.83
C ALA A 208 -16.10 -4.49 -11.69
N ARG A 209 -15.02 -3.81 -11.34
CA ARG A 209 -13.73 -3.94 -12.02
C ARG A 209 -12.66 -4.38 -11.04
N CYS A 210 -11.78 -5.24 -11.52
CA CYS A 210 -10.64 -5.73 -10.77
C CYS A 210 -9.34 -5.43 -11.53
N PHE A 211 -8.29 -5.16 -10.80
CA PHE A 211 -6.95 -4.85 -11.29
C PHE A 211 -5.93 -5.69 -10.54
N ARG A 212 -4.88 -6.13 -11.23
CA ARG A 212 -3.79 -6.95 -10.67
C ARG A 212 -2.46 -6.27 -10.87
N LEU A 213 -1.48 -6.62 -10.04
CA LEU A 213 -0.10 -6.17 -10.23
C LEU A 213 0.45 -6.55 -11.60
N PRO A 214 1.45 -5.82 -12.12
CA PRO A 214 2.18 -6.19 -13.34
C PRO A 214 2.69 -7.64 -13.27
N GLY A 215 2.73 -8.32 -14.44
CA GLY A 215 3.04 -9.75 -14.49
C GLY A 215 4.51 -10.13 -14.33
N GLU A 216 5.42 -9.15 -14.46
CA GLU A 216 6.87 -9.36 -14.58
C GLU A 216 7.65 -9.11 -13.28
N SER A 217 6.98 -9.07 -12.12
CA SER A 217 7.73 -9.00 -10.87
C SER A 217 8.28 -10.40 -10.52
N ASP A 218 9.56 -10.48 -10.15
CA ASP A 218 10.20 -11.68 -9.62
C ASP A 218 9.69 -12.06 -8.23
N ASP A 219 8.74 -11.28 -7.70
CA ASP A 219 8.13 -11.51 -6.40
C ASP A 219 7.18 -12.71 -6.43
N ASP A 220 7.25 -13.54 -5.41
CA ASP A 220 6.32 -14.66 -5.18
C ASP A 220 4.91 -14.20 -4.76
N LEU A 221 4.71 -12.89 -4.60
CA LEU A 221 3.46 -12.29 -4.18
C LEU A 221 2.70 -11.70 -5.37
N ASP A 222 1.38 -11.75 -5.29
CA ASP A 222 0.47 -11.07 -6.20
C ASP A 222 -0.62 -10.36 -5.41
N MET A 223 -1.20 -9.34 -5.99
CA MET A 223 -2.26 -8.55 -5.38
C MET A 223 -3.36 -8.28 -6.41
N MET A 224 -4.59 -8.22 -5.93
CA MET A 224 -5.73 -7.80 -6.71
C MET A 224 -6.55 -6.77 -5.94
N PHE A 225 -6.88 -5.68 -6.60
CA PHE A 225 -7.80 -4.67 -6.11
C PHE A 225 -9.08 -4.70 -6.95
N CYS A 226 -10.23 -4.66 -6.29
CA CYS A 226 -11.52 -4.56 -6.97
C CYS A 226 -12.36 -3.43 -6.37
N ALA A 227 -13.05 -2.70 -7.22
CA ALA A 227 -14.06 -1.72 -6.82
C ALA A 227 -15.37 -1.98 -7.53
N ALA A 228 -16.46 -1.92 -6.77
CA ALA A 228 -17.82 -2.13 -7.24
C ALA A 228 -18.80 -1.29 -6.44
N HIS A 229 -20.03 -1.23 -6.87
CA HIS A 229 -21.12 -0.64 -6.10
C HIS A 229 -22.41 -1.44 -6.27
N GLU A 230 -23.18 -1.46 -5.20
CA GLU A 230 -24.53 -2.02 -5.22
C GLU A 230 -25.46 -1.14 -4.40
N GLY A 231 -26.45 -0.55 -5.06
CA GLY A 231 -27.36 0.40 -4.42
C GLY A 231 -26.65 1.63 -3.82
N ASP A 232 -26.70 1.74 -2.50
CA ASP A 232 -26.08 2.80 -1.69
C ASP A 232 -24.75 2.37 -1.03
N VAL A 233 -24.23 1.20 -1.42
CA VAL A 233 -23.02 0.61 -0.85
C VAL A 233 -21.89 0.60 -1.88
N LEU A 234 -20.77 1.24 -1.54
CA LEU A 234 -19.49 1.06 -2.21
C LEU A 234 -18.83 -0.19 -1.65
N VAL A 235 -18.34 -1.05 -2.53
CA VAL A 235 -17.62 -2.28 -2.19
C VAL A 235 -16.20 -2.17 -2.72
N THR A 236 -15.23 -2.29 -1.83
CA THR A 236 -13.82 -2.44 -2.21
C THR A 236 -13.29 -3.75 -1.67
N ALA A 237 -12.52 -4.45 -2.49
CA ALA A 237 -11.83 -5.66 -2.08
C ALA A 237 -10.35 -5.55 -2.45
N THR A 238 -9.49 -5.82 -1.47
CA THR A 238 -8.06 -5.97 -1.68
C THR A 238 -7.69 -7.40 -1.34
N ALA A 239 -7.06 -8.09 -2.26
CA ALA A 239 -6.62 -9.46 -2.05
C ALA A 239 -5.11 -9.55 -2.27
N ASP A 240 -4.43 -10.17 -1.32
CA ASP A 240 -2.99 -10.41 -1.33
C ASP A 240 -2.75 -11.91 -1.22
N GLY A 241 -1.80 -12.43 -1.95
CA GLY A 241 -1.51 -13.87 -1.91
C GLY A 241 -0.21 -14.25 -2.58
N VAL A 242 0.17 -15.51 -2.40
CA VAL A 242 1.33 -16.09 -3.07
C VAL A 242 0.97 -16.60 -4.46
N ARG A 243 1.92 -16.62 -5.36
CA ARG A 243 1.76 -17.19 -6.71
C ARG A 243 1.86 -18.72 -6.67
N PRO A 244 1.01 -19.43 -7.43
CA PRO A 244 -0.05 -18.94 -8.31
C PRO A 244 -1.23 -18.36 -7.53
N PHE A 245 -1.63 -17.12 -7.85
CA PHE A 245 -2.67 -16.40 -7.15
C PHE A 245 -4.08 -16.83 -7.59
N ASP A 246 -4.92 -17.24 -6.64
CA ASP A 246 -6.29 -17.72 -6.91
C ASP A 246 -7.27 -16.58 -7.19
N THR A 247 -7.20 -16.03 -8.39
CA THR A 247 -8.14 -15.00 -8.84
C THR A 247 -9.59 -15.51 -8.95
N LYS A 248 -9.80 -16.82 -9.12
CA LYS A 248 -11.14 -17.40 -9.24
C LYS A 248 -11.84 -17.45 -7.88
N GLY A 249 -11.15 -17.90 -6.83
CA GLY A 249 -11.67 -17.90 -5.48
C GLY A 249 -11.99 -16.49 -5.01
N VAL A 250 -11.09 -15.53 -5.24
CA VAL A 250 -11.35 -14.13 -4.88
C VAL A 250 -12.54 -13.55 -5.65
N SER A 251 -12.67 -13.82 -6.95
CA SER A 251 -13.81 -13.35 -7.72
C SER A 251 -15.13 -14.00 -7.32
N ALA A 252 -15.10 -15.26 -6.89
CA ALA A 252 -16.29 -15.96 -6.37
C ALA A 252 -16.75 -15.32 -5.06
N LEU A 253 -15.82 -15.07 -4.12
CA LEU A 253 -16.10 -14.37 -2.87
C LEU A 253 -16.71 -12.97 -3.11
N LEU A 254 -16.16 -12.22 -4.06
CA LEU A 254 -16.69 -10.90 -4.40
C LEU A 254 -18.06 -10.98 -5.09
N THR A 255 -18.30 -12.01 -5.92
CA THR A 255 -19.62 -12.26 -6.50
C THR A 255 -20.66 -12.51 -5.40
N GLU A 256 -20.37 -13.42 -4.46
CA GLU A 256 -21.24 -13.68 -3.31
C GLU A 256 -21.47 -12.40 -2.49
N GLN A 257 -20.44 -11.61 -2.26
CA GLN A 257 -20.55 -10.35 -1.53
C GLN A 257 -21.52 -9.37 -2.19
N LEU A 258 -21.44 -9.22 -3.49
CA LEU A 258 -22.31 -8.29 -4.24
C LEU A 258 -23.75 -8.83 -4.31
N ASP A 259 -23.93 -10.14 -4.52
CA ASP A 259 -25.25 -10.79 -4.52
C ASP A 259 -25.95 -10.61 -3.16
N ARG A 260 -25.22 -10.73 -2.04
CA ARG A 260 -25.76 -10.51 -0.69
C ARG A 260 -26.23 -9.07 -0.45
N ILE A 261 -25.58 -8.08 -1.05
CA ILE A 261 -26.01 -6.69 -0.95
C ILE A 261 -27.23 -6.45 -1.83
N ALA A 262 -27.25 -7.02 -3.04
CA ALA A 262 -28.35 -6.88 -3.98
C ALA A 262 -29.64 -7.54 -3.48
N GLU A 263 -29.54 -8.68 -2.81
CA GLU A 263 -30.67 -9.49 -2.30
C GLU A 263 -30.55 -9.75 -0.80
N PRO A 264 -30.77 -8.77 0.08
CA PRO A 264 -30.52 -8.93 1.52
C PRO A 264 -31.41 -9.96 2.24
N GLY A 265 -32.37 -10.56 1.54
CA GLY A 265 -33.23 -11.63 2.08
C GLY A 265 -32.84 -13.05 1.68
N ARG A 266 -31.83 -13.23 0.81
CA ARG A 266 -31.44 -14.53 0.27
C ARG A 266 -30.38 -15.27 1.10
N SER A 267 -29.84 -14.62 2.10
CA SER A 267 -28.82 -15.20 2.99
C SER A 267 -29.50 -16.00 4.11
N VAL A 268 -29.64 -17.30 3.89
CA VAL A 268 -30.04 -18.29 4.92
C VAL A 268 -28.85 -19.18 5.15
#